data_6fa1338ce86942f250ac02c32d43814b
#
_entry.id   6fa1338ce86942f250ac02c32d43814b
#
_cell.length_a   1.000
_cell.length_b   1.000
_cell.length_c   1.000
_cell.angle_alpha   90.00
_cell.angle_beta   90.00
_cell.angle_gamma   90.00
#
_symmetry.space_group_name_H-M   'P 1'
#
loop_
_entity.id
_entity.type
_entity.pdbx_description
1 polymer ?
#
loop_
_entity_poly.entity_id
_entity_poly.type
_entity_poly.pdbx_seq_one_letter_code
_entity_poly.pdbx_strand_id
1 'polypeptide(L)'
;AKLYFAIADTKRSNQVVKLSQVDLKKNVAIVGKTLVNLADQYRKINNPKALFGKPAINRKHVASGALPFTGRSVITSQTGIINPDELLVPWKMCLSMLEYHITSFLYRRGHTPYEAIRRINQAAYNIDPLIDEFFTDLEVNRKCVIEAGRNPSIEYLSLRAFFLRINRDLEDESNKIPILAVKEANADFDGDNVYVVIMVDNESKAKAYGAFGHHQVLDRNIPFRVGDYAGQAATNLMNLNTLMSQTPILA
;
A
#
# COMPACT_ATOMS: atom_id res chain seq x y z
N ALA A 1 18.47 -22.60 0.16
CA ALA A 1 19.85 -22.82 -0.35
C ALA A 1 20.70 -23.65 0.63
N LYS A 2 20.88 -23.23 1.90
CA LYS A 2 21.72 -23.96 2.89
C LYS A 2 21.28 -25.41 3.12
N LEU A 3 19.97 -25.69 3.18
CA LEU A 3 19.43 -27.04 3.32
C LEU A 3 19.76 -27.90 2.09
N TYR A 4 19.63 -27.35 0.89
CA TYR A 4 19.94 -28.04 -0.35
C TYR A 4 21.41 -28.42 -0.41
N PHE A 5 22.34 -27.52 -0.05
CA PHE A 5 23.77 -27.82 0.02
C PHE A 5 24.10 -28.90 1.05
N ALA A 6 23.48 -28.85 2.24
CA ALA A 6 23.68 -29.89 3.26
C ALA A 6 23.19 -31.26 2.78
N ILE A 7 22.06 -31.34 2.06
CA ILE A 7 21.58 -32.60 1.44
C ILE A 7 22.54 -33.08 0.34
N ALA A 8 23.01 -32.17 -0.50
CA ALA A 8 23.96 -32.51 -1.57
C ALA A 8 25.30 -33.04 -1.01
N ASP A 9 25.81 -32.42 0.05
CA ASP A 9 27.05 -32.86 0.73
C ASP A 9 26.87 -34.22 1.39
N THR A 10 25.72 -34.47 2.03
CA THR A 10 25.41 -35.80 2.58
C THR A 10 25.36 -36.87 1.50
N LYS A 11 24.77 -36.57 0.34
CA LYS A 11 24.69 -37.48 -0.80
C LYS A 11 26.06 -37.80 -1.40
N ARG A 12 26.93 -36.79 -1.55
CA ARG A 12 28.33 -36.96 -1.99
C ARG A 12 29.12 -37.81 -1.02
N SER A 13 29.01 -37.57 0.28
CA SER A 13 29.70 -38.33 1.33
C SER A 13 29.30 -39.80 1.32
N ASN A 14 28.03 -40.13 1.05
CA ASN A 14 27.55 -41.51 0.93
C ASN A 14 28.05 -42.23 -0.34
N GLN A 15 28.36 -41.50 -1.42
CA GLN A 15 28.91 -42.10 -2.65
C GLN A 15 30.41 -42.47 -2.53
N VAL A 16 31.15 -41.86 -1.61
CA VAL A 16 32.59 -42.08 -1.40
C VAL A 16 32.88 -43.33 -0.57
N VAL A 17 31.86 -44.03 -0.04
CA VAL A 17 32.01 -45.21 0.86
C VAL A 17 32.62 -46.46 0.20
N LYS A 18 33.10 -46.39 -1.04
CA LYS A 18 33.79 -47.53 -1.70
C LYS A 18 35.31 -47.60 -1.51
N LEU A 19 35.87 -46.78 -0.64
CA LEU A 19 37.32 -46.63 -0.46
C LEU A 19 37.83 -47.20 0.88
N SER A 20 39.13 -47.52 0.95
CA SER A 20 39.87 -48.22 2.01
C SER A 20 39.49 -47.96 3.48
N GLN A 21 39.79 -48.87 4.41
CA GLN A 21 39.41 -48.76 5.85
C GLN A 21 39.90 -47.46 6.54
N VAL A 22 40.99 -46.86 6.09
CA VAL A 22 41.49 -45.57 6.63
C VAL A 22 40.62 -44.43 6.22
N ASP A 23 40.10 -44.46 5.00
CA ASP A 23 39.18 -43.45 4.48
C ASP A 23 37.79 -43.62 5.05
N LEU A 24 37.41 -44.83 5.48
CA LEU A 24 36.12 -45.12 6.08
C LEU A 24 35.87 -44.28 7.36
N LYS A 25 36.88 -44.20 8.25
CA LYS A 25 36.78 -43.38 9.48
C LYS A 25 36.62 -41.88 9.17
N LYS A 26 37.36 -41.36 8.19
CA LYS A 26 37.23 -39.98 7.73
C LYS A 26 35.87 -39.73 7.11
N ASN A 27 35.40 -40.64 6.28
CA ASN A 27 34.10 -40.52 5.61
C ASN A 27 32.91 -40.59 6.60
N VAL A 28 33.01 -41.48 7.62
CA VAL A 28 31.98 -41.54 8.70
C VAL A 28 31.94 -40.23 9.47
N ALA A 29 33.10 -39.62 9.76
CA ALA A 29 33.13 -38.32 10.43
C ALA A 29 32.52 -37.18 9.59
N ILE A 30 32.78 -37.21 8.27
CA ILE A 30 32.20 -36.23 7.32
C ILE A 30 30.68 -36.41 7.22
N VAL A 31 30.20 -37.64 7.04
CA VAL A 31 28.79 -37.98 7.00
C VAL A 31 28.08 -37.57 8.31
N GLY A 32 28.69 -37.89 9.46
CA GLY A 32 28.18 -37.49 10.76
C GLY A 32 28.04 -35.97 10.89
N LYS A 33 29.09 -35.22 10.49
CA LYS A 33 29.04 -33.75 10.50
C LYS A 33 27.97 -33.16 9.55
N THR A 34 27.82 -33.74 8.37
CA THR A 34 26.79 -33.28 7.40
C THR A 34 25.38 -33.60 7.89
N LEU A 35 25.15 -34.75 8.55
CA LEU A 35 23.89 -35.11 9.17
C LEU A 35 23.52 -34.18 10.33
N VAL A 36 24.49 -33.84 11.18
CA VAL A 36 24.25 -32.85 12.27
C VAL A 36 23.92 -31.49 11.70
N ASN A 37 24.61 -31.03 10.66
CA ASN A 37 24.30 -29.80 9.97
C ASN A 37 22.89 -29.82 9.33
N LEU A 38 22.52 -30.94 8.73
CA LEU A 38 21.21 -31.14 8.14
C LEU A 38 20.10 -31.06 9.21
N ALA A 39 20.31 -31.79 10.33
CA ALA A 39 19.37 -31.74 11.45
C ALA A 39 19.24 -30.34 12.06
N ASP A 40 20.34 -29.58 12.18
CA ASP A 40 20.32 -28.20 12.66
C ASP A 40 19.58 -27.26 11.70
N GLN A 41 19.81 -27.38 10.38
CA GLN A 41 19.05 -26.62 9.38
C GLN A 41 17.56 -26.96 9.39
N TYR A 42 17.21 -28.23 9.55
CA TYR A 42 15.83 -28.67 9.68
C TYR A 42 15.15 -28.11 10.93
N ARG A 43 15.83 -28.12 12.08
CA ARG A 43 15.35 -27.50 13.32
C ARG A 43 15.14 -25.99 13.16
N LYS A 44 16.06 -25.31 12.49
CA LYS A 44 15.94 -23.85 12.22
C LYS A 44 14.76 -23.52 11.33
N ILE A 45 14.47 -24.35 10.33
CA ILE A 45 13.33 -24.17 9.42
C ILE A 45 12.00 -24.48 10.13
N ASN A 46 11.95 -25.57 10.91
CA ASN A 46 10.74 -25.98 11.64
C ASN A 46 10.47 -25.19 12.92
N ASN A 47 11.37 -24.29 13.32
CA ASN A 47 11.11 -23.43 14.46
C ASN A 47 9.94 -22.49 14.11
N PRO A 48 8.82 -22.50 14.88
CA PRO A 48 7.70 -21.58 14.67
C PRO A 48 8.12 -20.11 14.58
N LYS A 49 9.15 -19.71 15.35
CA LYS A 49 9.70 -18.34 15.28
C LYS A 49 10.39 -18.05 13.96
N ALA A 50 10.97 -19.05 13.28
CA ALA A 50 11.59 -18.86 11.97
C ALA A 50 10.57 -18.74 10.84
N LEU A 51 9.38 -19.35 10.99
CA LEU A 51 8.29 -19.29 10.02
C LEU A 51 7.35 -18.12 10.28
N PHE A 52 7.02 -17.83 11.53
CA PHE A 52 5.97 -16.88 11.93
C PHE A 52 6.47 -15.67 12.74
N GLY A 53 7.75 -15.62 13.13
CA GLY A 53 8.35 -14.47 13.82
C GLY A 53 8.52 -13.23 12.92
N LYS A 54 8.77 -12.05 13.51
CA LYS A 54 9.04 -10.80 12.76
C LYS A 54 10.12 -10.94 11.68
N PRO A 55 11.27 -11.64 11.91
CA PRO A 55 12.29 -11.88 10.89
C PRO A 55 12.01 -13.11 10.00
N ALA A 56 10.89 -13.79 10.18
CA ALA A 56 10.57 -15.04 9.50
C ALA A 56 10.30 -14.86 8.00
N ILE A 57 10.49 -15.93 7.25
CA ILE A 57 10.33 -15.96 5.80
C ILE A 57 8.93 -15.46 5.40
N ASN A 58 7.87 -15.96 6.05
CA ASN A 58 6.50 -15.59 5.71
C ASN A 58 6.25 -14.10 5.90
N ARG A 59 6.73 -13.51 7.00
CA ARG A 59 6.48 -12.10 7.31
C ARG A 59 7.43 -11.15 6.57
N LYS A 60 8.72 -11.52 6.46
CA LYS A 60 9.75 -10.66 5.86
C LYS A 60 9.82 -10.76 4.33
N HIS A 61 9.52 -11.93 3.74
CA HIS A 61 9.74 -12.17 2.32
C HIS A 61 8.47 -12.47 1.54
N VAL A 62 7.39 -12.88 2.18
CA VAL A 62 6.09 -13.15 1.52
C VAL A 62 5.10 -12.04 1.79
N ALA A 63 4.81 -11.78 3.06
CA ALA A 63 3.80 -10.78 3.44
C ALA A 63 4.27 -9.32 3.29
N SER A 64 5.56 -9.06 3.15
CA SER A 64 6.14 -7.72 2.91
C SER A 64 6.35 -7.40 1.43
N GLY A 65 5.93 -8.28 0.53
CA GLY A 65 5.97 -8.00 -0.91
C GLY A 65 5.04 -6.85 -1.28
N ALA A 66 5.47 -6.02 -2.24
CA ALA A 66 4.61 -5.01 -2.82
C ALA A 66 3.45 -5.69 -3.57
N LEU A 67 2.23 -5.27 -3.29
CA LEU A 67 1.04 -5.74 -4.02
C LEU A 67 0.79 -4.82 -5.21
N PRO A 68 0.37 -5.33 -6.37
CA PRO A 68 -0.09 -4.49 -7.46
C PRO A 68 -1.29 -3.63 -7.01
N PHE A 69 -1.48 -2.49 -7.64
CA PHE A 69 -2.55 -1.53 -7.33
C PHE A 69 -2.48 -0.90 -5.94
N THR A 70 -1.35 -1.01 -5.26
CA THR A 70 -1.14 -0.41 -3.95
C THR A 70 0.07 0.51 -3.94
N GLY A 71 0.01 1.51 -3.08
CA GLY A 71 1.12 2.42 -2.84
C GLY A 71 1.16 2.90 -1.40
N ARG A 72 2.25 3.52 -1.01
CA ARG A 72 2.41 4.12 0.30
C ARG A 72 3.34 5.31 0.21
N SER A 73 2.91 6.43 0.74
CA SER A 73 3.72 7.66 0.80
C SER A 73 3.40 8.46 2.05
N VAL A 74 4.29 9.40 2.36
CA VAL A 74 4.09 10.39 3.42
C VAL A 74 2.91 11.28 3.04
N ILE A 75 2.17 11.76 4.05
CA ILE A 75 1.07 12.68 3.84
C ILE A 75 1.49 14.13 4.07
N THR A 76 0.91 15.01 3.25
CA THR A 76 0.97 16.45 3.43
C THR A 76 -0.43 17.04 3.29
N SER A 77 -0.61 18.28 3.73
CA SER A 77 -1.89 18.95 3.60
C SER A 77 -2.19 19.32 2.15
N GLN A 78 -3.42 19.08 1.73
CA GLN A 78 -3.92 19.62 0.47
C GLN A 78 -4.09 21.14 0.58
N THR A 79 -3.44 21.87 -0.32
CA THR A 79 -3.52 23.34 -0.41
C THR A 79 -4.42 23.76 -1.57
N GLY A 80 -5.07 24.92 -1.44
CA GLY A 80 -5.95 25.46 -2.47
C GLY A 80 -7.43 25.07 -2.30
N ILE A 81 -8.15 24.88 -3.41
CA ILE A 81 -9.56 24.44 -3.37
C ILE A 81 -9.57 22.98 -3.00
N ILE A 82 -10.06 22.69 -1.80
CA ILE A 82 -10.10 21.35 -1.23
C ILE A 82 -11.43 20.70 -1.53
N ASN A 83 -11.38 19.55 -2.20
CA ASN A 83 -12.53 18.66 -2.32
C ASN A 83 -12.34 17.49 -1.32
N PRO A 84 -13.23 17.32 -0.33
CA PRO A 84 -13.10 16.28 0.69
C PRO A 84 -13.19 14.86 0.13
N ASP A 85 -13.63 14.70 -1.12
CA ASP A 85 -13.75 13.42 -1.82
C ASP A 85 -12.49 13.01 -2.56
N GLU A 86 -11.49 13.87 -2.68
CA GLU A 86 -10.36 13.67 -3.54
C GLU A 86 -9.07 13.54 -2.73
N LEU A 87 -8.24 12.57 -3.11
CA LEU A 87 -6.88 12.43 -2.61
C LEU A 87 -5.91 12.68 -3.77
N LEU A 88 -5.00 13.65 -3.60
CA LEU A 88 -3.95 13.87 -4.59
C LEU A 88 -2.81 12.90 -4.32
N VAL A 89 -2.53 12.08 -5.32
CA VAL A 89 -1.50 11.04 -5.28
C VAL A 89 -0.36 11.45 -6.23
N PRO A 90 0.91 11.28 -5.83
CA PRO A 90 2.06 11.65 -6.67
C PRO A 90 2.04 10.95 -8.02
N TRP A 91 2.47 11.65 -9.07
CA TRP A 91 2.57 11.14 -10.44
C TRP A 91 3.30 9.80 -10.52
N LYS A 92 4.49 9.71 -9.93
CA LYS A 92 5.32 8.50 -9.93
C LYS A 92 4.63 7.31 -9.27
N MET A 93 3.90 7.56 -8.18
CA MET A 93 3.13 6.53 -7.50
C MET A 93 1.96 6.05 -8.35
N CYS A 94 1.25 6.97 -9.03
CA CYS A 94 0.18 6.62 -9.96
C CYS A 94 0.67 5.79 -11.14
N LEU A 95 1.86 6.10 -11.69
CA LEU A 95 2.48 5.29 -12.75
C LEU A 95 2.68 3.84 -12.30
N SER A 96 3.20 3.63 -11.08
CA SER A 96 3.43 2.29 -10.54
C SER A 96 2.13 1.55 -10.21
N MET A 97 1.18 2.23 -9.56
CA MET A 97 -0.09 1.61 -9.15
C MET A 97 -0.98 1.27 -10.35
N LEU A 98 -0.95 2.06 -11.41
CA LEU A 98 -1.79 1.91 -12.61
C LEU A 98 -1.02 1.32 -13.81
N GLU A 99 0.16 0.77 -13.61
CA GLU A 99 1.03 0.24 -14.68
C GLU A 99 0.28 -0.67 -15.65
N TYR A 100 -0.50 -1.62 -15.15
CA TYR A 100 -1.27 -2.54 -15.99
C TYR A 100 -2.36 -1.85 -16.80
N HIS A 101 -3.01 -0.85 -16.22
CA HIS A 101 -4.05 -0.07 -16.91
C HIS A 101 -3.45 0.83 -17.98
N ILE A 102 -2.33 1.50 -17.69
CA ILE A 102 -1.57 2.31 -18.64
C ILE A 102 -1.06 1.44 -19.79
N THR A 103 -0.49 0.29 -19.48
CA THR A 103 -0.02 -0.67 -20.48
C THR A 103 -1.16 -1.11 -21.41
N SER A 104 -2.31 -1.46 -20.84
CA SER A 104 -3.51 -1.83 -21.61
C SER A 104 -4.01 -0.68 -22.48
N PHE A 105 -3.98 0.55 -21.98
CA PHE A 105 -4.35 1.75 -22.73
C PHE A 105 -3.39 1.99 -23.92
N LEU A 106 -2.09 1.90 -23.69
CA LEU A 106 -1.07 2.06 -24.74
C LEU A 106 -1.17 0.97 -25.81
N TYR A 107 -1.49 -0.28 -25.45
CA TYR A 107 -1.74 -1.34 -26.41
C TYR A 107 -2.94 -1.05 -27.32
N ARG A 108 -4.03 -0.52 -26.77
CA ARG A 108 -5.20 -0.12 -27.55
C ARG A 108 -4.89 1.02 -28.53
N ARG A 109 -3.85 1.81 -28.24
CA ARG A 109 -3.33 2.87 -29.14
C ARG A 109 -2.29 2.37 -30.13
N GLY A 110 -2.00 1.06 -30.15
CA GLY A 110 -1.11 0.42 -31.13
C GLY A 110 0.37 0.36 -30.72
N HIS A 111 0.70 0.66 -29.47
CA HIS A 111 2.08 0.53 -28.97
C HIS A 111 2.43 -0.92 -28.69
N THR A 112 3.68 -1.29 -28.96
CA THR A 112 4.22 -2.61 -28.59
C THR A 112 4.45 -2.71 -27.08
N PRO A 113 4.55 -3.94 -26.51
CA PRO A 113 4.87 -4.14 -25.11
C PRO A 113 6.14 -3.43 -24.64
N TYR A 114 7.17 -3.48 -25.46
CA TYR A 114 8.45 -2.84 -25.17
C TYR A 114 8.34 -1.32 -25.14
N GLU A 115 7.64 -0.72 -26.11
CA GLU A 115 7.40 0.72 -26.16
C GLU A 115 6.56 1.19 -24.98
N ALA A 116 5.54 0.44 -24.57
CA ALA A 116 4.70 0.76 -23.42
C ALA A 116 5.53 0.83 -22.12
N ILE A 117 6.32 -0.21 -21.84
CA ILE A 117 7.21 -0.23 -20.66
C ILE A 117 8.24 0.91 -20.72
N ARG A 118 8.84 1.13 -21.89
CA ARG A 118 9.80 2.22 -22.07
C ARG A 118 9.18 3.58 -21.80
N ARG A 119 7.96 3.84 -22.29
CA ARG A 119 7.24 5.10 -22.05
C ARG A 119 6.90 5.28 -20.59
N ILE A 120 6.40 4.26 -19.90
CA ILE A 120 6.10 4.32 -18.48
C ILE A 120 7.36 4.67 -17.67
N ASN A 121 8.51 4.03 -17.97
CA ASN A 121 9.76 4.32 -17.30
C ASN A 121 10.26 5.75 -17.59
N GLN A 122 10.09 6.27 -18.79
CA GLN A 122 10.43 7.64 -19.15
C GLN A 122 9.49 8.65 -18.49
N ALA A 123 8.21 8.31 -18.35
CA ALA A 123 7.21 9.13 -17.71
C ALA A 123 7.47 9.36 -16.20
N ALA A 124 8.32 8.56 -15.56
CA ALA A 124 8.76 8.81 -14.19
C ALA A 124 9.61 10.08 -14.06
N TYR A 125 10.25 10.52 -15.14
CA TYR A 125 11.14 11.68 -15.17
C TYR A 125 10.55 12.87 -15.93
N ASN A 126 9.64 12.62 -16.86
CA ASN A 126 8.99 13.66 -17.68
C ASN A 126 7.54 13.27 -17.91
N ILE A 127 6.62 14.22 -17.77
CA ILE A 127 5.19 13.96 -18.01
C ILE A 127 4.98 13.56 -19.49
N ASP A 128 4.52 12.32 -19.69
CA ASP A 128 4.17 11.84 -21.05
C ASP A 128 2.74 12.28 -21.39
N PRO A 129 2.51 12.98 -22.51
CA PRO A 129 1.19 13.52 -22.87
C PRO A 129 0.10 12.45 -23.04
N LEU A 130 0.46 11.24 -23.54
CA LEU A 130 -0.53 10.16 -23.71
C LEU A 130 -0.94 9.56 -22.35
N ILE A 131 0.00 9.44 -21.43
CA ILE A 131 -0.28 8.96 -20.08
C ILE A 131 -1.06 10.03 -19.31
N ASP A 132 -0.76 11.29 -19.52
CA ASP A 132 -1.52 12.39 -18.91
C ASP A 132 -2.95 12.48 -19.45
N GLU A 133 -3.17 12.23 -20.74
CA GLU A 133 -4.51 12.07 -21.32
C GLU A 133 -5.30 10.96 -20.61
N PHE A 134 -4.67 9.80 -20.41
CA PHE A 134 -5.29 8.68 -19.68
C PHE A 134 -5.64 9.07 -18.24
N PHE A 135 -4.74 9.72 -17.54
CA PHE A 135 -4.96 10.16 -16.17
C PHE A 135 -6.04 11.23 -16.06
N THR A 136 -6.06 12.17 -16.99
CA THR A 136 -7.11 13.20 -17.05
C THR A 136 -8.48 12.58 -17.29
N ASP A 137 -8.59 11.56 -18.14
CA ASP A 137 -9.85 10.82 -18.32
C ASP A 137 -10.32 10.11 -17.05
N LEU A 138 -9.38 9.55 -16.27
CA LEU A 138 -9.72 8.95 -14.97
C LEU A 138 -10.22 9.97 -13.95
N GLU A 139 -9.60 11.15 -13.92
CA GLU A 139 -9.97 12.25 -13.00
C GLU A 139 -11.32 12.88 -13.35
N VAL A 140 -11.48 13.32 -14.60
CA VAL A 140 -12.69 14.03 -15.06
C VAL A 140 -13.93 13.15 -14.92
N ASN A 141 -13.83 11.89 -15.28
CA ASN A 141 -14.94 10.95 -15.23
C ASN A 141 -15.07 10.21 -13.89
N ARG A 142 -14.29 10.56 -12.88
CA ARG A 142 -14.27 9.91 -11.55
C ARG A 142 -14.23 8.38 -11.62
N LYS A 143 -13.47 7.83 -12.59
CA LYS A 143 -13.42 6.39 -12.87
C LYS A 143 -12.59 5.60 -11.86
N CYS A 144 -11.72 6.26 -11.11
CA CYS A 144 -10.81 5.63 -10.17
C CYS A 144 -11.17 5.98 -8.73
N VAL A 145 -11.64 4.97 -7.99
CA VAL A 145 -11.84 5.03 -6.56
C VAL A 145 -10.68 4.37 -5.88
N ILE A 146 -10.13 5.02 -4.90
CA ILE A 146 -9.02 4.55 -4.08
C ILE A 146 -9.44 4.50 -2.62
N GLU A 147 -8.94 3.53 -1.92
CA GLU A 147 -9.09 3.39 -0.48
C GLU A 147 -7.77 3.78 0.18
N ALA A 148 -7.81 4.68 1.13
CA ALA A 148 -6.65 5.17 1.84
C ALA A 148 -6.80 5.03 3.34
N GLY A 149 -5.74 4.63 4.02
CA GLY A 149 -5.74 4.46 5.46
C GLY A 149 -4.34 4.48 6.08
N ARG A 150 -4.29 4.68 7.38
CA ARG A 150 -3.07 4.63 8.19
C ARG A 150 -3.12 3.43 9.14
N ASN A 151 -1.99 2.77 9.30
CA ASN A 151 -1.85 1.73 10.32
C ASN A 151 -1.26 2.31 11.62
N PRO A 152 -1.82 1.97 12.80
CA PRO A 152 -2.98 1.11 13.02
C PRO A 152 -4.32 1.83 12.74
N SER A 153 -5.28 1.13 12.14
CA SER A 153 -6.65 1.62 12.00
C SER A 153 -7.37 1.43 13.34
N ILE A 154 -7.74 2.53 14.00
CA ILE A 154 -8.30 2.52 15.34
C ILE A 154 -9.82 2.73 15.28
N GLU A 155 -10.28 3.57 14.35
CA GLU A 155 -11.67 3.94 14.17
C GLU A 155 -12.21 3.49 12.83
N TYR A 156 -13.54 3.45 12.69
CA TYR A 156 -14.21 3.06 11.44
C TYR A 156 -13.78 3.94 10.25
N LEU A 157 -13.63 5.24 10.49
CA LEU A 157 -13.24 6.21 9.46
C LEU A 157 -11.73 6.37 9.28
N SER A 158 -10.92 5.57 9.98
CA SER A 158 -9.47 5.48 9.71
C SER A 158 -9.16 4.91 8.32
N LEU A 159 -10.15 4.29 7.70
CA LEU A 159 -10.13 3.83 6.32
C LEU A 159 -11.16 4.65 5.53
N ARG A 160 -10.71 5.33 4.47
CA ARG A 160 -11.57 6.20 3.67
C ARG A 160 -11.42 5.95 2.18
N ALA A 161 -12.53 6.09 1.49
CA ALA A 161 -12.58 6.04 0.04
C ALA A 161 -12.56 7.46 -0.56
N PHE A 162 -11.69 7.67 -1.53
CA PHE A 162 -11.52 8.92 -2.25
C PHE A 162 -11.55 8.66 -3.76
N PHE A 163 -11.83 9.71 -4.52
CA PHE A 163 -11.53 9.74 -5.94
C PHE A 163 -10.05 10.11 -6.14
N LEU A 164 -9.40 9.40 -7.05
CA LEU A 164 -8.01 9.66 -7.38
C LEU A 164 -7.87 11.02 -8.09
N ARG A 165 -6.99 11.87 -7.56
CA ARG A 165 -6.43 13.03 -8.24
C ARG A 165 -4.93 12.87 -8.35
N ILE A 166 -4.35 13.34 -9.41
CA ILE A 166 -2.95 13.12 -9.71
C ILE A 166 -2.17 14.42 -9.54
N ASN A 167 -1.18 14.38 -8.66
CA ASN A 167 -0.24 15.49 -8.53
C ASN A 167 0.80 15.41 -9.64
N ARG A 168 0.78 16.38 -10.53
CA ARG A 168 1.70 16.48 -11.69
C ARG A 168 3.04 17.12 -11.35
N ASP A 169 3.25 17.51 -10.11
CA ASP A 169 4.55 17.94 -9.63
C ASP A 169 5.46 16.72 -9.43
N LEU A 170 6.48 16.59 -10.27
CA LEU A 170 7.41 15.46 -10.25
C LEU A 170 8.35 15.45 -9.05
N GLU A 171 8.52 16.59 -8.39
CA GLU A 171 9.37 16.73 -7.20
C GLU A 171 8.61 16.41 -5.92
N ASP A 172 7.28 16.46 -5.94
CA ASP A 172 6.44 16.17 -4.79
C ASP A 172 6.00 14.70 -4.79
N GLU A 173 6.57 13.92 -3.90
CA GLU A 173 6.29 12.49 -3.72
C GLU A 173 5.31 12.21 -2.56
N SER A 174 4.65 13.25 -2.01
CA SER A 174 3.71 13.12 -0.91
C SER A 174 2.26 12.95 -1.37
N ASN A 175 1.47 12.18 -0.61
CA ASN A 175 0.02 12.14 -0.76
C ASN A 175 -0.58 13.40 -0.12
N LYS A 176 -1.37 14.19 -0.87
CA LYS A 176 -2.05 15.35 -0.30
C LYS A 176 -3.46 14.97 0.13
N ILE A 177 -3.64 14.90 1.44
CA ILE A 177 -4.91 14.50 2.06
C ILE A 177 -5.73 15.75 2.46
N PRO A 178 -7.07 15.73 2.28
CA PRO A 178 -7.91 16.76 2.83
C PRO A 178 -7.79 16.84 4.36
N ILE A 179 -7.61 18.04 4.89
CA ILE A 179 -7.36 18.25 6.34
C ILE A 179 -8.47 17.66 7.23
N LEU A 180 -9.70 17.59 6.70
CA LEU A 180 -10.83 16.98 7.41
C LEU A 180 -10.67 15.46 7.62
N ALA A 181 -9.88 14.79 6.78
CA ALA A 181 -9.66 13.35 6.87
C ALA A 181 -8.49 12.99 7.78
N VAL A 182 -7.64 13.94 8.14
CA VAL A 182 -6.41 13.69 8.91
C VAL A 182 -6.71 13.18 10.32
N LYS A 183 -7.64 13.83 11.02
CA LYS A 183 -8.00 13.41 12.39
C LYS A 183 -8.66 12.04 12.43
N GLU A 184 -9.50 11.73 11.46
CA GLU A 184 -10.20 10.44 11.36
C GLU A 184 -9.21 9.29 11.07
N ALA A 185 -8.17 9.58 10.29
CA ALA A 185 -7.07 8.64 10.04
C ALA A 185 -6.13 8.51 11.26
N ASN A 186 -6.33 9.23 12.34
CA ASN A 186 -5.37 9.35 13.44
C ASN A 186 -3.96 9.69 12.93
N ALA A 187 -3.89 10.57 11.95
CA ALA A 187 -2.66 10.93 11.26
C ALA A 187 -2.21 12.34 11.65
N ASP A 188 -0.91 12.58 11.51
CA ASP A 188 -0.28 13.88 11.70
C ASP A 188 0.70 14.15 10.55
N PHE A 189 1.05 15.41 10.33
CA PHE A 189 1.99 15.83 9.28
C PHE A 189 3.46 15.81 9.75
N ASP A 190 3.79 14.93 10.68
CA ASP A 190 5.13 14.72 11.23
C ASP A 190 5.97 13.67 10.48
N GLY A 191 5.50 13.21 9.32
CA GLY A 191 6.11 12.14 8.54
C GLY A 191 5.27 10.86 8.48
N ASP A 192 4.02 10.92 8.93
CA ASP A 192 3.08 9.82 8.83
C ASP A 192 2.88 9.36 7.38
N ASN A 193 2.73 8.06 7.21
CA ASN A 193 2.51 7.42 5.93
C ASN A 193 1.09 6.85 5.84
N VAL A 194 0.47 7.10 4.70
CA VAL A 194 -0.82 6.50 4.34
C VAL A 194 -0.61 5.50 3.20
N TYR A 195 -1.22 4.32 3.35
CA TYR A 195 -1.32 3.38 2.24
C TYR A 195 -2.53 3.73 1.37
N VAL A 196 -2.40 3.44 0.09
CA VAL A 196 -3.43 3.66 -0.92
C VAL A 196 -3.64 2.37 -1.69
N VAL A 197 -4.90 1.99 -1.89
CA VAL A 197 -5.29 0.79 -2.65
C VAL A 197 -6.29 1.21 -3.73
N ILE A 198 -6.06 0.81 -4.98
CA ILE A 198 -6.99 1.09 -6.08
C ILE A 198 -8.07 0.02 -6.11
N MET A 199 -9.32 0.44 -6.14
CA MET A 199 -10.46 -0.45 -6.39
C MET A 199 -10.53 -0.76 -7.89
N VAL A 200 -10.33 -2.03 -8.26
CA VAL A 200 -10.18 -2.44 -9.66
C VAL A 200 -11.54 -2.58 -10.35
N ASP A 201 -12.48 -3.27 -9.72
CA ASP A 201 -13.80 -3.56 -10.29
C ASP A 201 -14.87 -2.55 -9.84
N ASN A 202 -15.94 -2.43 -10.63
CA ASN A 202 -16.99 -1.45 -10.37
C ASN A 202 -17.80 -1.77 -9.11
N GLU A 203 -17.92 -3.04 -8.74
CA GLU A 203 -18.62 -3.45 -7.53
C GLU A 203 -17.85 -3.03 -6.28
N SER A 204 -16.53 -3.28 -6.27
CA SER A 204 -15.64 -2.84 -5.19
C SER A 204 -15.60 -1.32 -5.08
N LYS A 205 -15.57 -0.58 -6.20
CA LYS A 205 -15.65 0.90 -6.19
C LYS A 205 -16.92 1.39 -5.53
N ALA A 206 -18.08 0.85 -5.93
CA ALA A 206 -19.36 1.24 -5.37
C ALA A 206 -19.46 0.90 -3.88
N LYS A 207 -19.03 -0.28 -3.47
CA LYS A 207 -19.02 -0.71 -2.07
C LYS A 207 -18.06 0.13 -1.22
N ALA A 208 -16.84 0.36 -1.69
CA ALA A 208 -15.84 1.14 -0.98
C ALA A 208 -16.32 2.59 -0.79
N TYR A 209 -16.79 3.24 -1.85
CA TYR A 209 -17.30 4.59 -1.75
C TYR A 209 -18.59 4.67 -0.93
N GLY A 210 -19.49 3.69 -1.06
CA GLY A 210 -20.71 3.61 -0.26
C GLY A 210 -20.47 3.39 1.23
N ALA A 211 -19.42 2.63 1.61
CA ALA A 211 -19.10 2.33 3.01
C ALA A 211 -18.18 3.37 3.66
N PHE A 212 -17.20 3.91 2.90
CA PHE A 212 -16.09 4.73 3.43
C PHE A 212 -15.95 6.09 2.76
N GLY A 213 -16.95 6.51 1.95
CA GLY A 213 -16.97 7.83 1.33
C GLY A 213 -17.23 8.93 2.38
N HIS A 214 -16.91 10.18 2.03
CA HIS A 214 -17.07 11.34 2.92
C HIS A 214 -18.51 11.54 3.42
N HIS A 215 -19.50 11.15 2.63
CA HIS A 215 -20.92 11.26 3.00
C HIS A 215 -21.30 10.40 4.21
N GLN A 216 -20.54 9.35 4.52
CA GLN A 216 -20.76 8.52 5.69
C GLN A 216 -20.41 9.22 7.00
N VAL A 217 -19.56 10.24 6.94
CA VAL A 217 -19.22 11.09 8.11
C VAL A 217 -20.41 11.94 8.55
N LEU A 218 -21.24 12.33 7.59
CA LEU A 218 -22.36 13.24 7.78
C LEU A 218 -23.73 12.55 7.71
N ASP A 219 -23.78 11.22 7.59
CA ASP A 219 -25.05 10.51 7.50
C ASP A 219 -25.78 10.49 8.86
N ARG A 220 -26.78 11.35 8.96
CA ARG A 220 -27.64 11.45 10.15
C ARG A 220 -28.50 10.21 10.42
N ASN A 221 -28.66 9.34 9.42
CA ASN A 221 -29.47 8.12 9.55
C ASN A 221 -28.67 7.00 10.23
N ILE A 222 -27.37 7.18 10.42
CA ILE A 222 -26.48 6.19 11.07
C ILE A 222 -25.74 6.88 12.21
N PRO A 223 -26.45 7.27 13.31
CA PRO A 223 -25.89 8.11 14.37
C PRO A 223 -24.70 7.47 15.12
N PHE A 224 -24.55 6.14 15.06
CA PHE A 224 -23.46 5.42 15.75
C PHE A 224 -22.17 5.29 14.91
N ARG A 225 -22.15 5.82 13.69
CA ARG A 225 -20.96 5.82 12.82
C ARG A 225 -20.19 7.14 12.82
N VAL A 226 -20.74 8.14 13.48
CA VAL A 226 -20.04 9.43 13.66
C VAL A 226 -18.99 9.25 14.73
N GLY A 227 -17.70 9.21 14.34
CA GLY A 227 -16.59 9.17 15.32
C GLY A 227 -16.66 10.36 16.28
N ASP A 228 -16.06 10.22 17.44
CA ASP A 228 -16.07 11.24 18.52
C ASP A 228 -15.67 12.64 18.01
N TYR A 229 -14.78 12.73 17.05
CA TYR A 229 -14.33 14.00 16.48
C TYR A 229 -15.34 14.67 15.56
N ALA A 230 -16.14 13.92 14.82
CA ALA A 230 -17.21 14.51 14.00
C ALA A 230 -18.34 15.02 14.89
N GLY A 231 -18.62 14.34 16.01
CA GLY A 231 -19.50 14.82 17.05
C GLY A 231 -19.02 16.15 17.66
N GLN A 232 -17.73 16.27 17.97
CA GLN A 232 -17.14 17.50 18.47
C GLN A 232 -17.16 18.62 17.42
N ALA A 233 -16.86 18.33 16.16
CA ALA A 233 -16.93 19.33 15.07
C ALA A 233 -18.37 19.82 14.85
N ALA A 234 -19.35 18.93 14.87
CA ALA A 234 -20.76 19.31 14.79
C ALA A 234 -21.20 20.15 16.00
N THR A 235 -20.78 19.79 17.20
CA THR A 235 -21.05 20.57 18.43
C THR A 235 -20.39 21.94 18.36
N ASN A 236 -19.15 22.02 17.90
CA ASN A 236 -18.45 23.31 17.74
C ASN A 236 -19.13 24.21 16.69
N LEU A 237 -19.58 23.65 15.58
CA LEU A 237 -20.36 24.39 14.56
C LEU A 237 -21.72 24.87 15.11
N MET A 238 -22.40 24.04 15.89
CA MET A 238 -23.64 24.44 16.55
C MET A 238 -23.41 25.57 17.57
N ASN A 239 -22.32 25.44 18.36
CA ASN A 239 -21.95 26.49 19.31
C ASN A 239 -21.57 27.79 18.59
N LEU A 240 -20.86 27.71 17.47
CA LEU A 240 -20.50 28.88 16.65
C LEU A 240 -21.77 29.55 16.09
N ASN A 241 -22.72 28.80 15.56
CA ASN A 241 -24.00 29.31 15.09
C ASN A 241 -24.82 29.97 16.22
N THR A 242 -24.79 29.39 17.42
CA THR A 242 -25.45 29.94 18.60
C THR A 242 -24.80 31.26 19.02
N LEU A 243 -23.47 31.34 19.01
CA LEU A 243 -22.69 32.55 19.29
C LEU A 243 -22.98 33.64 18.26
N MET A 244 -22.98 33.30 16.97
CA MET A 244 -23.27 34.27 15.91
C MET A 244 -24.71 34.78 15.94
N SER A 245 -25.66 33.95 16.38
CA SER A 245 -27.07 34.38 16.54
C SER A 245 -27.31 35.28 17.77
N GLN A 246 -26.39 35.26 18.74
CA GLN A 246 -26.45 36.07 19.96
C GLN A 246 -25.66 37.39 19.86
N THR A 247 -24.83 37.58 18.86
CA THR A 247 -24.16 38.87 18.62
C THR A 247 -25.16 39.82 18.00
N PRO A 248 -25.56 40.93 18.69
CA PRO A 248 -26.40 41.95 18.08
C PRO A 248 -25.66 42.52 16.89
N ILE A 249 -26.33 42.54 15.74
CA ILE A 249 -25.88 43.30 14.58
C ILE A 249 -25.85 44.74 15.03
N LEU A 250 -24.69 45.28 15.32
CA LEU A 250 -24.52 46.73 15.54
C LEU A 250 -24.88 47.40 14.21
N ALA A 251 -26.05 48.03 14.21
CA ALA A 251 -26.54 48.86 13.13
C ALA A 251 -25.75 50.16 13.05
#